data_9bc6d9113cce47b702bf6efae71b9bbc
#
_entry.id   9bc6d9113cce47b702bf6efae71b9bbc
#
_cell.length_a   1.000
_cell.length_b   1.000
_cell.length_c   1.000
_cell.angle_alpha   90.00
_cell.angle_beta   90.00
_cell.angle_gamma   90.00
#
_symmetry.space_group_name_H-M   'P 1'
#
loop_
_entity.id
_entity.type
_entity.pdbx_description
1 polymer ?
#
loop_
_entity_poly.entity_id
_entity_poly.type
_entity_poly.pdbx_seq_one_letter_code
_entity_poly.pdbx_strand_id
1 'polypeptide(L)'
;MSRLRFGAFLAPHHPVGEHPMLQFRRDLDLVAQMDKLGYDEFWCGEHHSSGWEMIASPEMFLAAAGERSHRIMLGTGVVSLPYHHPFNVAQRMVQLDHMTGGRAMFGSGPGALSSDAHALGIDPMVLRDRQDEAIGIIRRLMRGERVSAKSEWFTLNDAALQLLPLQDDMPFAVASQISPSCMTLAGKHGIGIISIGSMSSEGLQSLPTQWGFAEAAAKKHGQTVDRANWRVLLSWHIAETREKARAEAKDGLFRHHNEYITGTLQRPGSKPFKTPDEAVEKTAYAPGAAATIGTPDDLVKTIKSVLEVSGGFGTVIGFVHDWANPENTARSWDMVARYVVPEINGYLADLRRSQAYVATNRESFDRGRDAVMAKINENAAAVDALAVTRSAMLSASGSNVPDLKKARAKKAAE
;
A
#
# COMPACT_ATOMS: atom_id res chain seq x y z
N MET A 1 -2.89 -7.31 18.38
CA MET A 1 -3.15 -7.56 16.94
C MET A 1 -1.80 -7.68 16.24
N SER A 2 -1.69 -8.55 15.24
CA SER A 2 -0.52 -8.56 14.36
C SER A 2 -0.41 -7.19 13.67
N ARG A 3 0.82 -6.79 13.31
CA ARG A 3 1.11 -5.58 12.54
C ARG A 3 0.24 -5.52 11.27
N LEU A 4 -0.41 -4.37 11.02
CA LEU A 4 -1.08 -4.12 9.74
C LEU A 4 -0.02 -3.89 8.66
N ARG A 5 -0.09 -4.65 7.56
CA ARG A 5 0.79 -4.48 6.41
C ARG A 5 0.30 -3.35 5.51
N PHE A 6 1.23 -2.76 4.78
CA PHE A 6 0.95 -1.69 3.83
C PHE A 6 1.52 -2.04 2.45
N GLY A 7 0.74 -1.80 1.43
CA GLY A 7 1.12 -2.06 0.05
C GLY A 7 0.53 -1.08 -0.94
N ALA A 8 0.78 -1.32 -2.21
CA ALA A 8 0.25 -0.56 -3.33
C ALA A 8 -0.40 -1.47 -4.36
N PHE A 9 -1.37 -0.93 -5.06
CA PHE A 9 -2.08 -1.58 -6.17
C PHE A 9 -2.00 -0.68 -7.41
N LEU A 10 -1.23 -1.09 -8.37
CA LEU A 10 -1.10 -0.45 -9.67
C LEU A 10 -2.12 -1.11 -10.64
N ALA A 11 -3.26 -0.45 -10.81
CA ALA A 11 -4.10 -0.70 -11.97
C ALA A 11 -3.57 0.23 -13.07
N PRO A 12 -2.72 -0.18 -13.95
CA PRO A 12 -1.75 0.64 -14.69
C PRO A 12 -2.38 1.83 -15.45
N HIS A 13 -3.09 2.67 -14.70
CA HIS A 13 -3.81 3.83 -15.20
C HIS A 13 -2.84 4.93 -15.57
N HIS A 14 -2.73 5.21 -16.87
CA HIS A 14 -1.91 6.29 -17.38
C HIS A 14 -2.71 7.15 -18.35
N PRO A 15 -2.67 8.48 -18.19
CA PRO A 15 -3.30 9.39 -19.15
C PRO A 15 -2.72 9.18 -20.56
N VAL A 16 -3.59 9.10 -21.54
CA VAL A 16 -3.18 9.08 -22.94
C VAL A 16 -2.51 10.42 -23.27
N GLY A 17 -1.34 10.37 -23.91
CA GLY A 17 -0.61 11.57 -24.33
C GLY A 17 0.82 11.66 -23.78
N GLU A 18 1.20 10.83 -22.82
CA GLU A 18 2.58 10.68 -22.37
C GLU A 18 3.28 9.53 -23.09
N HIS A 19 4.62 9.58 -23.14
CA HIS A 19 5.41 8.53 -23.77
C HIS A 19 5.32 7.22 -22.95
N PRO A 20 4.77 6.11 -23.50
CA PRO A 20 4.52 4.89 -22.74
C PRO A 20 5.77 4.31 -22.06
N MET A 21 6.93 4.34 -22.72
CA MET A 21 8.18 3.88 -22.13
C MET A 21 8.53 4.64 -20.84
N LEU A 22 8.25 5.95 -20.77
CA LEU A 22 8.52 6.75 -19.56
C LEU A 22 7.54 6.43 -18.44
N GLN A 23 6.30 6.14 -18.78
CA GLN A 23 5.28 5.69 -17.84
C GLN A 23 5.67 4.35 -17.20
N PHE A 24 6.09 3.35 -18.00
CA PHE A 24 6.61 2.08 -17.47
C PHE A 24 7.81 2.27 -16.53
N ARG A 25 8.75 3.16 -16.90
CA ARG A 25 9.92 3.45 -16.06
C ARG A 25 9.53 4.09 -14.73
N ARG A 26 8.61 5.04 -14.76
CA ARG A 26 8.06 5.69 -13.56
C ARG A 26 7.45 4.68 -12.60
N ASP A 27 6.65 3.74 -13.12
CA ASP A 27 6.04 2.70 -12.30
C ASP A 27 7.07 1.76 -11.67
N LEU A 28 8.08 1.35 -12.44
CA LEU A 28 9.19 0.55 -11.90
C LEU A 28 10.01 1.31 -10.85
N ASP A 29 10.21 2.61 -11.01
CA ASP A 29 10.89 3.46 -10.03
C ASP A 29 10.06 3.62 -8.75
N LEU A 30 8.72 3.66 -8.88
CA LEU A 30 7.80 3.65 -7.73
C LEU A 30 7.92 2.35 -6.91
N VAL A 31 8.02 1.17 -7.56
CA VAL A 31 8.25 -0.09 -6.84
C VAL A 31 9.56 -0.04 -6.05
N ALA A 32 10.65 0.45 -6.68
CA ALA A 32 11.95 0.58 -6.02
C ALA A 32 11.90 1.57 -4.84
N GLN A 33 11.15 2.66 -4.97
CA GLN A 33 10.93 3.61 -3.87
C GLN A 33 10.16 2.94 -2.73
N MET A 34 9.09 2.23 -3.01
CA MET A 34 8.27 1.55 -2.00
C MET A 34 9.05 0.48 -1.24
N ASP A 35 9.90 -0.28 -1.92
CA ASP A 35 10.81 -1.24 -1.30
C ASP A 35 11.72 -0.54 -0.27
N LYS A 36 12.36 0.59 -0.64
CA LYS A 36 13.19 1.41 0.25
C LYS A 36 12.43 2.00 1.43
N LEU A 37 11.18 2.40 1.23
CA LEU A 37 10.31 2.95 2.26
C LEU A 37 9.74 1.89 3.22
N GLY A 38 9.91 0.61 2.91
CA GLY A 38 9.49 -0.50 3.77
C GLY A 38 8.05 -0.93 3.61
N TYR A 39 7.44 -0.65 2.46
CA TYR A 39 6.15 -1.26 2.11
C TYR A 39 6.27 -2.78 2.01
N ASP A 40 5.18 -3.47 2.31
CA ASP A 40 5.16 -4.94 2.40
C ASP A 40 4.80 -5.59 1.07
N GLU A 41 3.89 -5.00 0.29
CA GLU A 41 3.30 -5.61 -0.90
C GLU A 41 3.15 -4.60 -2.04
N PHE A 42 3.39 -5.04 -3.29
CA PHE A 42 3.06 -4.31 -4.52
C PHE A 42 2.30 -5.21 -5.47
N TRP A 43 1.15 -4.76 -5.94
CA TRP A 43 0.24 -5.49 -6.83
C TRP A 43 0.12 -4.78 -8.16
N CYS A 44 0.17 -5.54 -9.27
CA CYS A 44 0.09 -5.01 -10.63
C CYS A 44 -1.03 -5.67 -11.43
N GLY A 45 -1.91 -4.86 -12.01
CA GLY A 45 -3.06 -5.30 -12.81
C GLY A 45 -2.72 -5.73 -14.23
N GLU A 46 -3.69 -6.38 -14.90
CA GLU A 46 -3.66 -6.81 -16.30
C GLU A 46 -4.83 -6.22 -17.05
N HIS A 47 -4.55 -5.52 -18.16
CA HIS A 47 -5.56 -5.08 -19.12
C HIS A 47 -5.03 -5.10 -20.55
N HIS A 48 -5.93 -5.24 -21.54
CA HIS A 48 -5.58 -5.41 -22.94
C HIS A 48 -6.20 -4.33 -23.85
N SER A 49 -6.93 -3.37 -23.27
CA SER A 49 -7.67 -2.34 -24.01
C SER A 49 -7.79 -1.05 -23.19
N SER A 50 -8.65 -0.14 -23.63
CA SER A 50 -8.91 1.20 -23.03
C SER A 50 -7.89 2.29 -23.33
N GLY A 51 -6.65 1.97 -23.69
CA GLY A 51 -5.57 2.93 -23.90
C GLY A 51 -4.99 3.56 -22.62
N TRP A 52 -5.66 3.41 -21.49
CA TRP A 52 -5.23 3.92 -20.18
C TRP A 52 -4.47 2.88 -19.36
N GLU A 53 -4.79 1.61 -19.51
CA GLU A 53 -4.20 0.53 -18.73
C GLU A 53 -3.31 -0.32 -19.64
N MET A 54 -2.00 -0.06 -19.64
CA MET A 54 -1.07 -0.55 -20.66
C MET A 54 -0.38 -1.87 -20.31
N ILE A 55 -0.48 -2.37 -19.09
CA ILE A 55 0.23 -3.58 -18.68
C ILE A 55 -0.61 -4.81 -19.05
N ALA A 56 -0.21 -5.48 -20.13
CA ALA A 56 -0.88 -6.68 -20.63
C ALA A 56 -0.37 -7.99 -20.00
N SER A 57 0.80 -7.96 -19.34
CA SER A 57 1.40 -9.10 -18.62
C SER A 57 2.00 -8.59 -17.31
N PRO A 58 1.26 -8.67 -16.19
CA PRO A 58 1.76 -8.27 -14.90
C PRO A 58 3.01 -9.05 -14.48
N GLU A 59 3.12 -10.35 -14.85
CA GLU A 59 4.28 -11.17 -14.52
C GLU A 59 5.58 -10.62 -15.14
N MET A 60 5.51 -10.09 -16.37
CA MET A 60 6.65 -9.49 -17.05
C MET A 60 7.06 -8.18 -16.37
N PHE A 61 6.10 -7.33 -16.00
CA PHE A 61 6.34 -6.11 -15.24
C PHE A 61 6.96 -6.43 -13.86
N LEU A 62 6.41 -7.40 -13.14
CA LEU A 62 6.87 -7.79 -11.81
C LEU A 62 8.26 -8.45 -11.84
N ALA A 63 8.62 -9.16 -12.92
CA ALA A 63 9.98 -9.66 -13.11
C ALA A 63 10.99 -8.51 -13.21
N ALA A 64 10.68 -7.47 -13.99
CA ALA A 64 11.51 -6.26 -14.08
C ALA A 64 11.55 -5.47 -12.75
N ALA A 65 10.44 -5.43 -12.00
CA ALA A 65 10.37 -4.82 -10.68
C ALA A 65 11.20 -5.62 -9.65
N GLY A 66 11.25 -6.93 -9.78
CA GLY A 66 12.04 -7.84 -8.94
C GLY A 66 13.51 -7.54 -8.95
N GLU A 67 14.07 -7.14 -10.10
CA GLU A 67 15.46 -6.73 -10.26
C GLU A 67 15.78 -5.36 -9.63
N ARG A 68 14.76 -4.56 -9.32
CA ARG A 68 14.88 -3.21 -8.73
C ARG A 68 14.51 -3.16 -7.25
N SER A 69 14.09 -4.28 -6.69
CA SER A 69 13.59 -4.39 -5.31
C SER A 69 14.16 -5.62 -4.62
N HIS A 70 14.20 -5.61 -3.27
CA HIS A 70 14.88 -6.66 -2.50
C HIS A 70 14.02 -7.30 -1.40
N ARG A 71 12.94 -6.63 -0.95
CA ARG A 71 12.13 -7.04 0.20
C ARG A 71 10.64 -7.09 -0.08
N ILE A 72 10.13 -6.12 -0.86
CA ILE A 72 8.70 -5.99 -1.14
C ILE A 72 8.20 -7.23 -1.88
N MET A 73 7.06 -7.76 -1.44
CA MET A 73 6.37 -8.84 -2.12
C MET A 73 5.71 -8.31 -3.40
N LEU A 74 5.75 -9.09 -4.46
CA LEU A 74 5.35 -8.69 -5.81
C LEU A 74 4.19 -9.56 -6.30
N GLY A 75 3.00 -8.98 -6.39
CA GLY A 75 1.76 -9.67 -6.68
C GLY A 75 1.13 -9.28 -8.01
N THR A 76 0.59 -10.25 -8.73
CA THR A 76 -0.34 -9.96 -9.81
C THR A 76 -1.67 -9.47 -9.22
N GLY A 77 -2.16 -8.33 -9.67
CA GLY A 77 -3.38 -7.73 -9.11
C GLY A 77 -4.36 -7.27 -10.19
N VAL A 78 -4.77 -8.14 -11.11
CA VAL A 78 -4.76 -9.62 -11.12
C VAL A 78 -4.21 -10.18 -12.44
N VAL A 79 -4.00 -11.50 -12.50
CA VAL A 79 -4.06 -12.24 -13.78
C VAL A 79 -5.52 -12.53 -14.07
N SER A 80 -5.99 -12.14 -15.23
CA SER A 80 -7.36 -12.43 -15.73
C SER A 80 -7.44 -13.87 -16.23
N LEU A 81 -7.57 -14.82 -15.29
CA LEU A 81 -7.44 -16.27 -15.55
C LEU A 81 -8.21 -16.81 -16.76
N PRO A 82 -9.45 -16.35 -17.05
CA PRO A 82 -10.20 -16.86 -18.20
C PRO A 82 -9.57 -16.58 -19.57
N TYR A 83 -8.59 -15.67 -19.62
CA TYR A 83 -7.88 -15.32 -20.86
C TYR A 83 -6.66 -16.19 -21.11
N HIS A 84 -6.26 -17.05 -20.15
CA HIS A 84 -5.00 -17.77 -20.16
C HIS A 84 -5.17 -19.25 -19.90
N HIS A 85 -4.37 -20.08 -20.57
CA HIS A 85 -4.31 -21.50 -20.26
C HIS A 85 -3.76 -21.73 -18.84
N PRO A 86 -4.46 -22.46 -17.93
CA PRO A 86 -4.11 -22.57 -16.51
C PRO A 86 -2.68 -23.07 -16.26
N PHE A 87 -2.21 -24.03 -17.08
CA PHE A 87 -0.84 -24.54 -16.98
C PHE A 87 0.21 -23.45 -17.23
N ASN A 88 -0.01 -22.61 -18.25
CA ASN A 88 0.92 -21.54 -18.57
C ASN A 88 0.97 -20.49 -17.46
N VAL A 89 -0.16 -20.18 -16.84
CA VAL A 89 -0.17 -19.26 -15.68
C VAL A 89 0.58 -19.85 -14.50
N ALA A 90 0.31 -21.13 -14.16
CA ALA A 90 0.99 -21.78 -13.04
C ALA A 90 2.52 -21.76 -13.20
N GLN A 91 3.04 -22.15 -14.39
CA GLN A 91 4.49 -22.17 -14.61
C GLN A 91 5.10 -20.76 -14.67
N ARG A 92 4.41 -19.74 -15.21
CA ARG A 92 4.90 -18.34 -15.21
C ARG A 92 4.98 -17.78 -13.79
N MET A 93 3.99 -18.04 -12.94
CA MET A 93 4.00 -17.61 -11.55
C MET A 93 5.10 -18.30 -10.73
N VAL A 94 5.32 -19.60 -10.96
CA VAL A 94 6.46 -20.32 -10.33
C VAL A 94 7.81 -19.78 -10.81
N GLN A 95 7.93 -19.49 -12.11
CA GLN A 95 9.15 -18.86 -12.65
C GLN A 95 9.38 -17.48 -12.00
N LEU A 96 8.34 -16.66 -11.89
CA LEU A 96 8.44 -15.35 -11.22
C LEU A 96 8.89 -15.50 -9.76
N ASP A 97 8.39 -16.52 -9.06
CA ASP A 97 8.76 -16.79 -7.68
C ASP A 97 10.25 -17.07 -7.54
N HIS A 98 10.81 -17.92 -8.40
CA HIS A 98 12.26 -18.17 -8.45
C HIS A 98 13.06 -16.92 -8.83
N MET A 99 12.62 -16.15 -9.85
CA MET A 99 13.31 -14.93 -10.28
C MET A 99 13.33 -13.85 -9.19
N THR A 100 12.31 -13.80 -8.35
CA THR A 100 12.19 -12.83 -7.25
C THR A 100 12.70 -13.33 -5.91
N GLY A 101 13.24 -14.57 -5.85
CA GLY A 101 13.76 -15.17 -4.62
C GLY A 101 12.68 -15.42 -3.56
N GLY A 102 11.51 -15.93 -3.97
CA GLY A 102 10.41 -16.24 -3.04
C GLY A 102 9.54 -15.04 -2.66
N ARG A 103 9.45 -14.02 -3.51
CA ARG A 103 8.64 -12.82 -3.25
C ARG A 103 7.41 -12.69 -4.14
N ALA A 104 7.08 -13.70 -4.97
CA ALA A 104 5.89 -13.66 -5.80
C ALA A 104 4.63 -13.88 -4.97
N MET A 105 3.55 -13.17 -5.34
CA MET A 105 2.19 -13.40 -4.86
C MET A 105 1.26 -13.54 -6.07
N PHE A 106 0.31 -14.44 -5.99
CA PHE A 106 -0.60 -14.70 -7.09
C PHE A 106 -2.00 -14.14 -6.81
N GLY A 107 -2.36 -13.06 -7.48
CA GLY A 107 -3.73 -12.56 -7.51
C GLY A 107 -4.44 -12.90 -8.82
N SER A 108 -5.66 -13.34 -8.72
CA SER A 108 -6.49 -13.74 -9.86
C SER A 108 -7.82 -13.00 -9.92
N GLY A 109 -8.32 -12.82 -11.13
CA GLY A 109 -9.62 -12.24 -11.41
C GLY A 109 -10.31 -12.88 -12.63
N PRO A 110 -11.61 -12.58 -12.82
CA PRO A 110 -12.35 -13.07 -13.98
C PRO A 110 -12.12 -12.22 -15.25
N GLY A 111 -11.40 -11.10 -15.16
CA GLY A 111 -11.38 -10.05 -16.17
C GLY A 111 -12.45 -8.98 -15.86
N ALA A 112 -12.04 -7.71 -15.90
CA ALA A 112 -12.88 -6.59 -15.47
C ALA A 112 -13.45 -5.77 -16.64
N LEU A 113 -12.74 -5.67 -17.75
CA LEU A 113 -13.15 -4.88 -18.91
C LEU A 113 -13.82 -5.78 -19.95
N SER A 114 -15.06 -5.44 -20.31
CA SER A 114 -15.79 -6.13 -21.40
C SER A 114 -15.08 -6.00 -22.74
N SER A 115 -14.34 -4.93 -22.98
CA SER A 115 -13.53 -4.72 -24.16
C SER A 115 -12.37 -5.71 -24.28
N ASP A 116 -11.76 -6.11 -23.15
CA ASP A 116 -10.71 -7.14 -23.13
C ASP A 116 -11.27 -8.51 -23.56
N ALA A 117 -12.38 -8.93 -22.94
CA ALA A 117 -13.06 -10.16 -23.30
C ALA A 117 -13.51 -10.17 -24.76
N HIS A 118 -14.04 -9.04 -25.26
CA HIS A 118 -14.46 -8.88 -26.65
C HIS A 118 -13.27 -9.02 -27.63
N ALA A 119 -12.16 -8.33 -27.34
CA ALA A 119 -10.95 -8.39 -28.17
C ALA A 119 -10.37 -9.82 -28.25
N LEU A 120 -10.51 -10.59 -27.18
CA LEU A 120 -10.05 -11.98 -27.10
C LEU A 120 -11.09 -13.00 -27.61
N GLY A 121 -12.27 -12.56 -28.03
CA GLY A 121 -13.35 -13.42 -28.50
C GLY A 121 -13.94 -14.33 -27.41
N ILE A 122 -13.95 -13.89 -26.16
CA ILE A 122 -14.42 -14.67 -25.01
C ILE A 122 -15.77 -14.12 -24.55
N ASP A 123 -16.75 -15.02 -24.39
CA ASP A 123 -18.06 -14.66 -23.85
C ASP A 123 -17.91 -14.24 -22.35
N PRO A 124 -18.35 -13.03 -21.96
CA PRO A 124 -18.31 -12.62 -20.57
C PRO A 124 -19.08 -13.53 -19.59
N MET A 125 -20.03 -14.30 -20.06
CA MET A 125 -20.83 -15.21 -19.22
C MET A 125 -20.04 -16.39 -18.67
N VAL A 126 -18.96 -16.82 -19.33
CA VAL A 126 -18.14 -17.96 -18.88
C VAL A 126 -16.97 -17.57 -17.98
N LEU A 127 -16.72 -16.27 -17.81
CA LEU A 127 -15.49 -15.80 -17.15
C LEU A 127 -15.34 -16.29 -15.70
N ARG A 128 -16.41 -16.29 -14.93
CA ARG A 128 -16.37 -16.70 -13.51
C ARG A 128 -16.18 -18.20 -13.34
N ASP A 129 -16.84 -18.99 -14.17
CA ASP A 129 -16.71 -20.45 -14.13
C ASP A 129 -15.30 -20.88 -14.56
N ARG A 130 -14.75 -20.26 -15.61
CA ARG A 130 -13.36 -20.48 -16.04
C ARG A 130 -12.36 -20.07 -14.96
N GLN A 131 -12.60 -18.97 -14.25
CA GLN A 131 -11.73 -18.56 -13.12
C GLN A 131 -11.73 -19.61 -12.01
N ASP A 132 -12.90 -20.10 -11.60
CA ASP A 132 -13.03 -21.11 -10.56
C ASP A 132 -12.33 -22.42 -10.95
N GLU A 133 -12.56 -22.89 -12.16
CA GLU A 133 -11.92 -24.08 -12.72
C GLU A 133 -10.38 -23.93 -12.75
N ALA A 134 -9.90 -22.79 -13.28
CA ALA A 134 -8.47 -22.51 -13.38
C ALA A 134 -7.78 -22.47 -12.00
N ILE A 135 -8.38 -21.84 -10.99
CA ILE A 135 -7.83 -21.82 -9.63
C ILE A 135 -7.63 -23.24 -9.10
N GLY A 136 -8.61 -24.09 -9.26
CA GLY A 136 -8.54 -25.49 -8.82
C GLY A 136 -7.37 -26.24 -9.47
N ILE A 137 -7.19 -26.08 -10.77
CA ILE A 137 -6.09 -26.69 -11.54
C ILE A 137 -4.73 -26.12 -11.13
N ILE A 138 -4.59 -24.80 -11.08
CA ILE A 138 -3.32 -24.12 -10.75
C ILE A 138 -2.84 -24.53 -9.36
N ARG A 139 -3.72 -24.57 -8.36
CA ARG A 139 -3.35 -24.97 -6.99
C ARG A 139 -2.85 -26.41 -6.92
N ARG A 140 -3.45 -27.33 -7.67
CA ARG A 140 -3.00 -28.72 -7.76
C ARG A 140 -1.61 -28.82 -8.40
N LEU A 141 -1.42 -28.14 -9.52
CA LEU A 141 -0.13 -28.09 -10.22
C LEU A 141 0.98 -27.51 -9.32
N MET A 142 0.72 -26.41 -8.60
CA MET A 142 1.69 -25.78 -7.69
C MET A 142 2.04 -26.65 -6.46
N ARG A 143 1.18 -27.62 -6.11
CA ARG A 143 1.47 -28.64 -5.08
C ARG A 143 2.25 -29.85 -5.61
N GLY A 144 2.64 -29.83 -6.89
CA GLY A 144 3.39 -30.94 -7.51
C GLY A 144 2.51 -32.09 -7.98
N GLU A 145 1.18 -31.92 -8.02
CA GLU A 145 0.29 -32.96 -8.54
C GLU A 145 0.42 -33.08 -10.06
N ARG A 146 0.25 -34.30 -10.56
CA ARG A 146 0.00 -34.57 -11.99
C ARG A 146 -1.48 -34.41 -12.26
N VAL A 147 -1.83 -33.61 -13.27
CA VAL A 147 -3.21 -33.26 -13.56
C VAL A 147 -3.61 -33.68 -14.99
N SER A 148 -4.63 -34.47 -15.10
CA SER A 148 -5.38 -34.66 -16.34
C SER A 148 -6.75 -34.01 -16.21
N ALA A 149 -7.09 -33.13 -17.15
CA ALA A 149 -8.36 -32.42 -17.17
C ALA A 149 -8.74 -32.08 -18.61
N LYS A 150 -10.03 -32.13 -18.91
CA LYS A 150 -10.57 -31.70 -20.19
C LYS A 150 -11.73 -30.74 -19.94
N SER A 151 -11.57 -29.52 -20.40
CA SER A 151 -12.56 -28.45 -20.34
C SER A 151 -12.93 -28.01 -21.75
N GLU A 152 -13.88 -27.10 -21.89
CA GLU A 152 -14.25 -26.52 -23.20
C GLU A 152 -13.13 -25.58 -23.74
N TRP A 153 -12.23 -25.11 -22.88
CA TRP A 153 -11.23 -24.10 -23.24
C TRP A 153 -9.78 -24.51 -22.98
N PHE A 154 -9.52 -25.64 -22.33
CA PHE A 154 -8.18 -26.24 -22.22
C PHE A 154 -8.24 -27.78 -22.09
N THR A 155 -7.11 -28.42 -22.36
CA THR A 155 -6.90 -29.85 -22.09
C THR A 155 -5.52 -30.05 -21.45
N LEU A 156 -5.45 -30.85 -20.39
CA LEU A 156 -4.24 -31.32 -19.74
C LEU A 156 -4.14 -32.83 -19.78
N ASN A 157 -3.01 -33.36 -20.23
CA ASN A 157 -2.74 -34.79 -20.32
C ASN A 157 -1.58 -35.13 -19.39
N ASP A 158 -1.89 -35.63 -18.17
CA ASP A 158 -0.88 -36.02 -17.17
C ASP A 158 0.18 -34.93 -16.93
N ALA A 159 -0.26 -33.66 -16.92
CA ALA A 159 0.60 -32.50 -16.85
C ALA A 159 1.12 -32.26 -15.43
N ALA A 160 2.41 -31.97 -15.31
CA ALA A 160 3.05 -31.56 -14.06
C ALA A 160 4.00 -30.40 -14.34
N LEU A 161 4.14 -29.49 -13.36
CA LEU A 161 5.14 -28.43 -13.45
C LEU A 161 6.54 -29.02 -13.34
N GLN A 162 7.49 -28.53 -14.12
CA GLN A 162 8.90 -28.92 -14.01
C GLN A 162 9.63 -28.23 -12.85
N LEU A 163 9.07 -27.13 -12.34
CA LEU A 163 9.50 -26.42 -11.14
C LEU A 163 8.30 -26.27 -10.22
N LEU A 164 8.53 -26.39 -8.91
CA LEU A 164 7.56 -26.01 -7.87
C LEU A 164 7.90 -24.64 -7.32
N PRO A 165 6.96 -23.93 -6.67
CA PRO A 165 7.25 -22.66 -6.02
C PRO A 165 8.46 -22.76 -5.09
N LEU A 166 9.25 -21.70 -5.00
CA LEU A 166 10.32 -21.58 -4.03
C LEU A 166 9.75 -21.38 -2.62
N GLN A 167 8.61 -20.73 -2.51
CA GLN A 167 7.87 -20.59 -1.27
C GLN A 167 7.09 -21.87 -0.95
N ASP A 168 7.06 -22.27 0.32
CA ASP A 168 6.24 -23.41 0.79
C ASP A 168 4.75 -23.18 0.54
N ASP A 169 4.27 -21.94 0.68
CA ASP A 169 2.90 -21.52 0.39
C ASP A 169 2.93 -20.12 -0.25
N MET A 170 2.95 -20.09 -1.59
CA MET A 170 2.88 -18.84 -2.33
C MET A 170 1.54 -18.15 -2.03
N PRO A 171 1.53 -16.89 -1.54
CA PRO A 171 0.29 -16.18 -1.25
C PRO A 171 -0.59 -16.09 -2.50
N PHE A 172 -1.83 -16.60 -2.38
CA PHE A 172 -2.82 -16.60 -3.44
C PHE A 172 -4.03 -15.78 -3.01
N ALA A 173 -4.55 -14.90 -3.88
CA ALA A 173 -5.72 -14.07 -3.60
C ALA A 173 -6.62 -13.93 -4.83
N VAL A 174 -7.89 -13.62 -4.58
CA VAL A 174 -8.84 -13.21 -5.62
C VAL A 174 -9.24 -11.76 -5.42
N ALA A 175 -9.36 -11.01 -6.52
CA ALA A 175 -9.92 -9.68 -6.50
C ALA A 175 -11.43 -9.73 -6.34
N SER A 176 -11.97 -8.95 -5.42
CA SER A 176 -13.40 -8.83 -5.14
C SER A 176 -13.88 -7.40 -5.31
N GLN A 177 -14.96 -7.27 -6.06
CA GLN A 177 -15.78 -6.06 -6.13
C GLN A 177 -16.88 -6.13 -5.04
N ILE A 178 -18.04 -5.56 -5.29
CA ILE A 178 -19.18 -5.61 -4.36
C ILE A 178 -19.92 -6.97 -4.43
N SER A 179 -19.83 -7.68 -5.55
CA SER A 179 -20.49 -8.97 -5.76
C SER A 179 -19.93 -10.05 -4.80
N PRO A 180 -20.78 -10.90 -4.22
CA PRO A 180 -20.34 -11.98 -3.32
C PRO A 180 -19.55 -13.09 -4.00
N SER A 181 -19.53 -13.16 -5.34
CA SER A 181 -18.98 -14.30 -6.09
C SER A 181 -17.49 -14.55 -5.81
N CYS A 182 -16.66 -13.51 -5.82
CA CYS A 182 -15.22 -13.67 -5.57
C CYS A 182 -14.91 -13.96 -4.10
N MET A 183 -15.71 -13.44 -3.16
CA MET A 183 -15.61 -13.80 -1.74
C MET A 183 -15.95 -15.27 -1.51
N THR A 184 -17.04 -15.75 -2.14
CA THR A 184 -17.43 -17.17 -2.13
C THR A 184 -16.32 -18.04 -2.73
N LEU A 185 -15.71 -17.60 -3.83
CA LEU A 185 -14.61 -18.30 -4.48
C LEU A 185 -13.36 -18.37 -3.58
N ALA A 186 -13.01 -17.27 -2.89
CA ALA A 186 -11.94 -17.25 -1.91
C ALA A 186 -12.18 -18.29 -0.80
N GLY A 187 -13.39 -18.31 -0.24
CA GLY A 187 -13.77 -19.29 0.76
C GLY A 187 -13.73 -20.72 0.26
N LYS A 188 -14.26 -20.99 -0.95
CA LYS A 188 -14.25 -22.32 -1.58
C LYS A 188 -12.83 -22.89 -1.69
N HIS A 189 -11.87 -22.05 -2.04
CA HIS A 189 -10.48 -22.48 -2.24
C HIS A 189 -9.56 -22.21 -1.03
N GLY A 190 -10.02 -21.58 0.05
CA GLY A 190 -9.21 -21.25 1.21
C GLY A 190 -8.04 -20.31 0.86
N ILE A 191 -8.31 -19.25 0.07
CA ILE A 191 -7.29 -18.29 -0.41
C ILE A 191 -7.60 -16.87 0.06
N GLY A 192 -6.62 -15.98 -0.10
CA GLY A 192 -6.73 -14.57 0.29
C GLY A 192 -7.67 -13.76 -0.61
N ILE A 193 -7.91 -12.54 -0.21
CA ILE A 193 -8.85 -11.62 -0.87
C ILE A 193 -8.20 -10.27 -1.06
N ILE A 194 -8.48 -9.63 -2.21
CA ILE A 194 -8.20 -8.22 -2.48
C ILE A 194 -9.54 -7.52 -2.71
N SER A 195 -10.01 -6.75 -1.74
CA SER A 195 -11.26 -6.00 -1.86
C SER A 195 -11.03 -4.71 -2.64
N ILE A 196 -11.21 -4.76 -3.96
CA ILE A 196 -11.11 -3.62 -4.86
C ILE A 196 -12.36 -2.72 -4.76
N GLY A 197 -13.53 -3.31 -4.47
CA GLY A 197 -14.79 -2.59 -4.30
C GLY A 197 -14.77 -1.54 -3.19
N SER A 198 -13.85 -1.66 -2.22
CA SER A 198 -13.68 -0.71 -1.11
C SER A 198 -13.24 0.71 -1.53
N MET A 199 -12.92 0.93 -2.79
CA MET A 199 -12.73 2.27 -3.36
C MET A 199 -14.04 3.06 -3.50
N SER A 200 -15.20 2.46 -3.26
CA SER A 200 -16.49 3.13 -3.19
C SER A 200 -17.06 3.08 -1.77
N SER A 201 -17.94 4.05 -1.46
CA SER A 201 -18.64 4.09 -0.17
C SER A 201 -19.46 2.82 0.10
N GLU A 202 -20.20 2.36 -0.90
CA GLU A 202 -21.00 1.13 -0.81
C GLU A 202 -20.12 -0.09 -0.57
N GLY A 203 -18.98 -0.16 -1.26
CA GLY A 203 -17.99 -1.24 -1.08
C GLY A 203 -17.39 -1.25 0.32
N LEU A 204 -17.04 -0.09 0.89
CA LEU A 204 -16.54 0.00 2.27
C LEU A 204 -17.57 -0.49 3.28
N GLN A 205 -18.82 -0.05 3.14
CA GLN A 205 -19.92 -0.45 4.04
C GLN A 205 -20.26 -1.93 3.90
N SER A 206 -20.03 -2.53 2.75
CA SER A 206 -20.34 -3.95 2.50
C SER A 206 -19.25 -4.91 3.01
N LEU A 207 -18.07 -4.45 3.42
CA LEU A 207 -16.95 -5.30 3.83
C LEU A 207 -17.31 -6.39 4.86
N PRO A 208 -18.07 -6.10 5.94
CA PRO A 208 -18.45 -7.15 6.91
C PRO A 208 -19.31 -8.24 6.28
N THR A 209 -20.30 -7.86 5.47
CA THR A 209 -21.18 -8.80 4.77
C THR A 209 -20.41 -9.64 3.75
N GLN A 210 -19.48 -9.00 3.03
CA GLN A 210 -18.63 -9.70 2.07
C GLN A 210 -17.76 -10.75 2.76
N TRP A 211 -17.11 -10.41 3.87
CA TRP A 211 -16.32 -11.38 4.65
C TRP A 211 -17.16 -12.58 5.08
N GLY A 212 -18.41 -12.37 5.50
CA GLY A 212 -19.34 -13.45 5.84
C GLY A 212 -19.58 -14.45 4.72
N PHE A 213 -19.59 -14.01 3.45
CA PHE A 213 -19.67 -14.94 2.31
C PHE A 213 -18.43 -15.83 2.19
N ALA A 214 -17.25 -15.28 2.42
CA ALA A 214 -16.01 -16.06 2.40
C ALA A 214 -15.98 -17.10 3.52
N GLU A 215 -16.34 -16.73 4.76
CA GLU A 215 -16.44 -17.66 5.89
C GLU A 215 -17.46 -18.77 5.66
N ALA A 216 -18.66 -18.42 5.16
CA ALA A 216 -19.70 -19.39 4.87
C ALA A 216 -19.27 -20.38 3.79
N ALA A 217 -18.64 -19.92 2.73
CA ALA A 217 -18.11 -20.77 1.68
C ALA A 217 -16.95 -21.65 2.17
N ALA A 218 -16.03 -21.11 2.95
CA ALA A 218 -14.93 -21.87 3.54
C ALA A 218 -15.47 -23.02 4.38
N LYS A 219 -16.41 -22.76 5.28
CA LYS A 219 -17.07 -23.77 6.10
C LYS A 219 -17.72 -24.86 5.23
N LYS A 220 -18.44 -24.46 4.17
CA LYS A 220 -19.12 -25.40 3.26
C LYS A 220 -18.14 -26.34 2.55
N HIS A 221 -16.94 -25.87 2.23
CA HIS A 221 -15.93 -26.61 1.47
C HIS A 221 -14.80 -27.19 2.34
N GLY A 222 -14.93 -27.17 3.66
CA GLY A 222 -13.90 -27.68 4.58
C GLY A 222 -12.58 -26.90 4.52
N GLN A 223 -12.65 -25.63 4.16
CA GLN A 223 -11.51 -24.70 4.09
C GLN A 223 -11.55 -23.71 5.24
N THR A 224 -10.48 -22.94 5.37
CA THR A 224 -10.39 -21.78 6.28
C THR A 224 -10.03 -20.54 5.50
N VAL A 225 -10.49 -19.37 5.94
CA VAL A 225 -10.04 -18.06 5.49
C VAL A 225 -9.51 -17.29 6.68
N ASP A 226 -8.43 -16.55 6.47
CA ASP A 226 -7.78 -15.75 7.51
C ASP A 226 -7.81 -14.27 7.13
N ARG A 227 -8.29 -13.43 8.05
CA ARG A 227 -8.29 -11.96 7.89
C ARG A 227 -6.87 -11.39 7.69
N ALA A 228 -5.83 -12.08 8.14
CA ALA A 228 -4.45 -11.73 7.85
C ALA A 228 -4.13 -11.75 6.34
N ASN A 229 -4.88 -12.55 5.56
CA ASN A 229 -4.78 -12.64 4.09
C ASN A 229 -5.83 -11.81 3.35
N TRP A 230 -6.54 -10.94 4.07
CA TRP A 230 -7.48 -10.00 3.50
C TRP A 230 -6.83 -8.64 3.27
N ARG A 231 -6.88 -8.17 2.05
CA ARG A 231 -6.36 -6.87 1.60
C ARG A 231 -7.53 -5.95 1.28
N VAL A 232 -7.49 -4.74 1.82
CA VAL A 232 -8.49 -3.71 1.57
C VAL A 232 -7.84 -2.57 0.81
N LEU A 233 -8.39 -2.24 -0.35
CA LEU A 233 -7.89 -1.20 -1.23
C LEU A 233 -8.52 0.15 -0.87
N LEU A 234 -7.68 1.16 -0.67
CA LEU A 234 -8.08 2.54 -0.41
C LEU A 234 -7.42 3.49 -1.40
N SER A 235 -8.08 4.59 -1.70
CA SER A 235 -7.52 5.66 -2.52
C SER A 235 -7.10 6.84 -1.66
N TRP A 236 -5.91 7.40 -1.87
CA TRP A 236 -5.44 8.59 -1.16
C TRP A 236 -4.47 9.44 -1.95
N HIS A 237 -4.45 10.75 -1.63
CA HIS A 237 -3.34 11.65 -1.92
C HIS A 237 -3.04 12.49 -0.67
N ILE A 238 -1.81 12.42 -0.17
CA ILE A 238 -1.42 12.98 1.13
C ILE A 238 -0.39 14.09 0.93
N ALA A 239 -0.64 15.22 1.58
CA ALA A 239 0.28 16.35 1.66
C ALA A 239 0.33 16.92 3.07
N GLU A 240 1.15 17.95 3.29
CA GLU A 240 1.37 18.58 4.60
C GLU A 240 0.12 19.30 5.12
N THR A 241 -0.72 19.80 4.19
CA THR A 241 -2.02 20.41 4.51
C THR A 241 -3.10 19.92 3.56
N ARG A 242 -4.36 20.05 3.97
CA ARG A 242 -5.51 19.68 3.12
C ARG A 242 -5.59 20.53 1.87
N GLU A 243 -5.30 21.83 1.97
CA GLU A 243 -5.31 22.78 0.86
C GLU A 243 -4.27 22.35 -0.20
N LYS A 244 -3.06 21.96 0.24
CA LYS A 244 -2.02 21.49 -0.66
C LYS A 244 -2.41 20.18 -1.32
N ALA A 245 -2.93 19.20 -0.56
CA ALA A 245 -3.40 17.93 -1.11
C ALA A 245 -4.49 18.12 -2.17
N ARG A 246 -5.45 19.02 -1.91
CA ARG A 246 -6.49 19.38 -2.89
C ARG A 246 -5.92 19.99 -4.15
N ALA A 247 -5.03 20.97 -4.00
CA ALA A 247 -4.43 21.66 -5.14
C ALA A 247 -3.63 20.72 -6.04
N GLU A 248 -2.94 19.74 -5.45
CA GLU A 248 -2.12 18.77 -6.19
C GLU A 248 -2.94 17.70 -6.90
N ALA A 249 -4.05 17.24 -6.31
CA ALA A 249 -4.81 16.09 -6.83
C ALA A 249 -5.95 16.49 -7.78
N LYS A 250 -6.47 17.72 -7.73
CA LYS A 250 -7.75 18.08 -8.34
C LYS A 250 -7.79 17.89 -9.86
N ASP A 251 -6.75 18.32 -10.56
CA ASP A 251 -6.76 18.32 -12.03
C ASP A 251 -6.59 16.91 -12.59
N GLY A 252 -5.71 16.09 -12.01
CA GLY A 252 -5.53 14.70 -12.41
C GLY A 252 -6.74 13.83 -12.05
N LEU A 253 -7.33 14.03 -10.86
CA LEU A 253 -8.57 13.36 -10.47
C LEU A 253 -9.73 13.70 -11.43
N PHE A 254 -9.88 14.96 -11.76
CA PHE A 254 -10.90 15.42 -12.72
C PHE A 254 -10.71 14.77 -14.09
N ARG A 255 -9.48 14.76 -14.61
CA ARG A 255 -9.11 14.12 -15.87
C ARG A 255 -9.39 12.61 -15.82
N HIS A 256 -8.90 11.90 -14.80
CA HIS A 256 -9.11 10.46 -14.63
C HIS A 256 -10.60 10.12 -14.61
N HIS A 257 -11.41 10.85 -13.86
CA HIS A 257 -12.83 10.57 -13.78
C HIS A 257 -13.57 10.86 -15.08
N ASN A 258 -13.32 12.02 -15.69
CA ASN A 258 -14.08 12.46 -16.87
C ASN A 258 -13.63 11.76 -18.16
N GLU A 259 -12.33 11.60 -18.37
CA GLU A 259 -11.81 11.00 -19.60
C GLU A 259 -11.84 9.46 -19.53
N TYR A 260 -11.42 8.87 -18.39
CA TYR A 260 -11.32 7.43 -18.27
C TYR A 260 -12.62 6.79 -17.75
N ILE A 261 -13.08 7.14 -16.54
CA ILE A 261 -14.22 6.46 -15.90
C ILE A 261 -15.53 6.72 -16.67
N THR A 262 -15.80 7.98 -17.04
CA THR A 262 -17.05 8.36 -17.75
C THR A 262 -16.87 8.36 -19.25
N GLY A 263 -15.77 8.85 -19.77
CA GLY A 263 -15.55 8.98 -21.21
C GLY A 263 -15.22 7.65 -21.88
N THR A 264 -14.20 6.94 -21.39
CA THR A 264 -13.71 5.69 -22.00
C THR A 264 -14.50 4.48 -21.50
N LEU A 265 -14.60 4.26 -20.19
CA LEU A 265 -15.26 3.09 -19.63
C LEU A 265 -16.79 3.20 -19.62
N GLN A 266 -17.33 4.40 -19.67
CA GLN A 266 -18.77 4.68 -19.62
C GLN A 266 -19.47 3.92 -18.49
N ARG A 267 -18.84 3.90 -17.29
CA ARG A 267 -19.36 3.12 -16.16
C ARG A 267 -20.81 3.48 -15.85
N PRO A 268 -21.71 2.50 -15.74
CA PRO A 268 -23.11 2.76 -15.43
C PRO A 268 -23.28 3.61 -14.16
N GLY A 269 -24.10 4.66 -14.23
CA GLY A 269 -24.32 5.58 -13.10
C GLY A 269 -23.25 6.63 -12.89
N SER A 270 -22.10 6.55 -13.55
CA SER A 270 -21.06 7.57 -13.51
C SER A 270 -21.47 8.80 -14.33
N LYS A 271 -21.23 9.99 -13.76
CA LYS A 271 -21.48 11.28 -14.43
C LYS A 271 -20.21 12.12 -14.37
N PRO A 272 -19.91 12.87 -15.47
CA PRO A 272 -18.74 13.74 -15.46
C PRO A 272 -18.87 14.83 -14.40
N PHE A 273 -17.78 15.20 -13.76
CA PHE A 273 -17.69 16.37 -12.92
C PHE A 273 -17.64 17.64 -13.77
N LYS A 274 -18.17 18.75 -13.25
CA LYS A 274 -18.17 20.02 -13.96
C LYS A 274 -16.87 20.80 -13.79
N THR A 275 -16.23 20.65 -12.63
CA THR A 275 -14.97 21.34 -12.28
C THR A 275 -14.03 20.42 -11.51
N PRO A 276 -12.71 20.69 -11.52
CA PRO A 276 -11.75 19.98 -10.68
C PRO A 276 -12.07 20.05 -9.18
N ASP A 277 -12.56 21.19 -8.69
CA ASP A 277 -12.93 21.34 -7.28
C ASP A 277 -14.15 20.48 -6.92
N GLU A 278 -15.13 20.36 -7.81
CA GLU A 278 -16.26 19.42 -7.63
C GLU A 278 -15.78 17.96 -7.57
N ALA A 279 -14.81 17.59 -8.39
CA ALA A 279 -14.24 16.26 -8.39
C ALA A 279 -13.65 15.91 -7.01
N VAL A 280 -12.83 16.78 -6.46
CA VAL A 280 -12.23 16.57 -5.13
C VAL A 280 -13.29 16.56 -4.04
N GLU A 281 -14.23 17.51 -4.06
CA GLU A 281 -15.27 17.59 -3.05
C GLU A 281 -16.10 16.31 -2.97
N LYS A 282 -16.57 15.80 -4.10
CA LYS A 282 -17.38 14.58 -4.15
C LYS A 282 -16.60 13.30 -3.86
N THR A 283 -15.31 13.25 -4.21
CA THR A 283 -14.50 12.04 -4.05
C THR A 283 -13.95 11.89 -2.65
N ALA A 284 -13.62 13.00 -1.95
CA ALA A 284 -12.90 12.96 -0.68
C ALA A 284 -13.59 13.66 0.50
N TYR A 285 -14.53 14.58 0.26
CA TYR A 285 -15.11 15.40 1.34
C TYR A 285 -16.64 15.28 1.48
N ALA A 286 -17.32 14.76 0.49
CA ALA A 286 -18.76 14.51 0.59
C ALA A 286 -19.06 13.40 1.63
N PRO A 287 -20.25 13.41 2.27
CA PRO A 287 -20.66 12.32 3.13
C PRO A 287 -20.56 10.95 2.42
N GLY A 288 -19.86 10.01 3.02
CA GLY A 288 -19.61 8.69 2.44
C GLY A 288 -18.52 8.64 1.38
N ALA A 289 -17.72 9.69 1.20
CA ALA A 289 -16.56 9.66 0.32
C ALA A 289 -15.59 8.53 0.71
N ALA A 290 -15.06 7.84 -0.28
CA ALA A 290 -14.21 6.67 -0.08
C ALA A 290 -12.70 6.95 -0.22
N ALA A 291 -12.33 8.13 -0.71
CA ALA A 291 -10.93 8.54 -0.86
C ALA A 291 -10.50 9.52 0.24
N THR A 292 -9.21 9.55 0.52
CA THR A 292 -8.59 10.52 1.43
C THR A 292 -7.66 11.46 0.64
N ILE A 293 -8.07 12.70 0.46
CA ILE A 293 -7.20 13.77 -0.08
C ILE A 293 -6.97 14.75 1.08
N GLY A 294 -5.79 14.66 1.73
CA GLY A 294 -5.59 15.40 2.97
C GLY A 294 -4.24 15.20 3.60
N THR A 295 -4.22 15.18 4.94
CA THR A 295 -3.02 15.02 5.75
C THR A 295 -2.80 13.55 6.18
N PRO A 296 -1.60 13.20 6.70
CA PRO A 296 -1.39 11.89 7.31
C PRO A 296 -2.42 11.55 8.39
N ASP A 297 -2.83 12.51 9.23
CA ASP A 297 -3.81 12.31 10.29
C ASP A 297 -5.21 11.98 9.73
N ASP A 298 -5.56 12.54 8.57
CA ASP A 298 -6.82 12.20 7.91
C ASP A 298 -6.82 10.75 7.43
N LEU A 299 -5.72 10.28 6.84
CA LEU A 299 -5.59 8.88 6.41
C LEU A 299 -5.56 7.92 7.61
N VAL A 300 -4.90 8.28 8.71
CA VAL A 300 -4.93 7.49 9.95
C VAL A 300 -6.37 7.31 10.44
N LYS A 301 -7.19 8.36 10.44
CA LYS A 301 -8.60 8.29 10.82
C LYS A 301 -9.40 7.38 9.88
N THR A 302 -9.20 7.52 8.56
CA THR A 302 -9.83 6.66 7.56
C THR A 302 -9.49 5.19 7.79
N ILE A 303 -8.21 4.85 7.93
CA ILE A 303 -7.79 3.45 8.14
C ILE A 303 -8.37 2.87 9.43
N LYS A 304 -8.36 3.62 10.53
CA LYS A 304 -8.95 3.19 11.81
C LYS A 304 -10.45 2.92 11.68
N SER A 305 -11.19 3.80 11.00
CA SER A 305 -12.63 3.61 10.74
C SER A 305 -12.90 2.37 9.88
N VAL A 306 -12.09 2.13 8.84
CA VAL A 306 -12.25 0.95 7.97
C VAL A 306 -11.92 -0.34 8.73
N LEU A 307 -10.90 -0.34 9.60
CA LEU A 307 -10.60 -1.46 10.48
C LEU A 307 -11.75 -1.78 11.42
N GLU A 308 -12.37 -0.76 12.00
CA GLU A 308 -13.54 -0.90 12.89
C GLU A 308 -14.74 -1.48 12.13
N VAL A 309 -15.13 -0.87 11.02
CA VAL A 309 -16.28 -1.30 10.20
C VAL A 309 -16.10 -2.72 9.67
N SER A 310 -14.92 -3.06 9.18
CA SER A 310 -14.64 -4.40 8.60
C SER A 310 -14.49 -5.51 9.65
N GLY A 311 -14.23 -5.16 10.90
CA GLY A 311 -13.82 -6.11 11.95
C GLY A 311 -12.35 -6.53 11.83
N GLY A 312 -11.54 -5.79 11.08
CA GLY A 312 -10.10 -5.98 10.88
C GLY A 312 -9.73 -6.79 9.62
N PHE A 313 -8.56 -6.50 9.10
CA PHE A 313 -7.95 -7.15 7.93
C PHE A 313 -6.41 -7.08 8.02
N GLY A 314 -5.69 -7.79 7.15
CA GLY A 314 -4.23 -7.95 7.25
C GLY A 314 -3.42 -6.88 6.55
N THR A 315 -3.92 -6.29 5.45
CA THR A 315 -3.16 -5.34 4.64
C THR A 315 -4.03 -4.20 4.12
N VAL A 316 -3.57 -2.97 4.31
CA VAL A 316 -4.05 -1.81 3.55
C VAL A 316 -3.23 -1.73 2.27
N ILE A 317 -3.91 -1.68 1.13
CA ILE A 317 -3.27 -1.37 -0.16
C ILE A 317 -3.79 -0.05 -0.70
N GLY A 318 -2.87 0.85 -1.07
CA GLY A 318 -3.20 2.10 -1.70
C GLY A 318 -3.31 1.97 -3.20
N PHE A 319 -4.31 2.61 -3.78
CA PHE A 319 -4.46 2.65 -5.21
C PHE A 319 -3.45 3.62 -5.82
N VAL A 320 -2.63 3.16 -6.75
CA VAL A 320 -1.72 4.00 -7.52
C VAL A 320 -2.51 4.67 -8.64
N HIS A 321 -2.51 5.99 -8.65
CA HIS A 321 -3.24 6.80 -9.63
C HIS A 321 -2.47 8.07 -9.96
N ASP A 322 -2.78 8.68 -11.12
CA ASP A 322 -2.17 9.92 -11.62
C ASP A 322 -3.00 11.16 -11.26
N TRP A 323 -3.44 11.28 -10.00
CA TRP A 323 -4.15 12.48 -9.55
C TRP A 323 -3.22 13.67 -9.37
N ALA A 324 -1.97 13.42 -8.97
CA ALA A 324 -0.93 14.43 -8.87
C ALA A 324 0.22 14.12 -9.83
N ASN A 325 1.13 15.06 -10.00
CA ASN A 325 2.35 14.83 -10.76
C ASN A 325 3.25 13.76 -10.09
N PRO A 326 4.23 13.19 -10.79
CA PRO A 326 5.05 12.10 -10.28
C PRO A 326 5.77 12.42 -8.96
N GLU A 327 6.29 13.65 -8.79
CA GLU A 327 7.02 14.07 -7.59
C GLU A 327 6.09 14.14 -6.37
N ASN A 328 4.91 14.74 -6.54
CA ASN A 328 3.90 14.84 -5.49
C ASN A 328 3.32 13.46 -5.14
N THR A 329 3.14 12.60 -6.12
CA THR A 329 2.72 11.21 -5.91
C THR A 329 3.78 10.44 -5.09
N ALA A 330 5.05 10.52 -5.47
CA ALA A 330 6.17 9.89 -4.76
C ALA A 330 6.28 10.42 -3.31
N ARG A 331 6.12 11.74 -3.10
CA ARG A 331 6.08 12.35 -1.77
C ARG A 331 4.88 11.87 -0.94
N SER A 332 3.70 11.73 -1.54
CA SER A 332 2.51 11.22 -0.85
C SER A 332 2.78 9.82 -0.27
N TRP A 333 3.38 8.91 -1.04
CA TRP A 333 3.78 7.59 -0.57
C TRP A 333 4.84 7.65 0.54
N ASP A 334 5.84 8.53 0.43
CA ASP A 334 6.84 8.75 1.49
C ASP A 334 6.19 9.22 2.80
N MET A 335 5.24 10.17 2.73
CA MET A 335 4.51 10.66 3.91
C MET A 335 3.67 9.57 4.58
N VAL A 336 3.03 8.69 3.81
CA VAL A 336 2.31 7.54 4.37
C VAL A 336 3.26 6.61 5.12
N ALA A 337 4.41 6.27 4.54
CA ALA A 337 5.42 5.43 5.19
C ALA A 337 5.96 6.06 6.49
N ARG A 338 6.21 7.37 6.51
CA ARG A 338 6.80 8.08 7.64
C ARG A 338 5.83 8.36 8.77
N TYR A 339 4.57 8.69 8.47
CA TYR A 339 3.66 9.24 9.46
C TYR A 339 2.44 8.35 9.72
N VAL A 340 1.92 7.67 8.70
CA VAL A 340 0.71 6.85 8.83
C VAL A 340 1.05 5.43 9.33
N VAL A 341 2.00 4.77 8.69
CA VAL A 341 2.42 3.41 9.06
C VAL A 341 2.83 3.30 10.53
N PRO A 342 3.73 4.17 11.07
CA PRO A 342 4.13 4.07 12.46
C PRO A 342 3.02 4.41 13.46
N GLU A 343 2.09 5.29 13.11
CA GLU A 343 0.96 5.64 13.96
C GLU A 343 -0.06 4.50 14.03
N ILE A 344 -0.39 3.88 12.92
CA ILE A 344 -1.31 2.72 12.86
C ILE A 344 -0.72 1.50 13.60
N ASN A 345 0.57 1.24 13.44
CA ASN A 345 1.25 0.10 14.04
C ASN A 345 1.81 0.35 15.44
N GLY A 346 1.61 1.55 16.00
CA GLY A 346 2.01 1.88 17.38
C GLY A 346 3.52 2.01 17.59
N TYR A 347 4.33 2.16 16.53
CA TYR A 347 5.81 2.26 16.66
C TYR A 347 6.29 3.47 17.44
N LEU A 348 5.45 4.51 17.57
CA LEU A 348 5.78 5.74 18.28
C LEU A 348 5.41 5.71 19.78
N ALA A 349 4.69 4.70 20.24
CA ALA A 349 4.16 4.64 21.60
C ALA A 349 5.27 4.64 22.67
N ASP A 350 6.31 3.85 22.46
CA ASP A 350 7.43 3.74 23.39
C ASP A 350 8.30 5.00 23.39
N LEU A 351 8.51 5.60 22.23
CA LEU A 351 9.22 6.87 22.11
C LEU A 351 8.49 7.99 22.87
N ARG A 352 7.16 8.07 22.70
CA ARG A 352 6.31 9.04 23.42
C ARG A 352 6.33 8.81 24.93
N ARG A 353 6.29 7.54 25.39
CA ARG A 353 6.44 7.20 26.80
C ARG A 353 7.79 7.60 27.36
N SER A 354 8.87 7.35 26.61
CA SER A 354 10.23 7.74 26.99
C SER A 354 10.36 9.25 27.09
N GLN A 355 9.82 9.99 26.13
CA GLN A 355 9.79 11.46 26.17
C GLN A 355 9.02 11.98 27.39
N ALA A 356 7.85 11.44 27.66
CA ALA A 356 7.03 11.80 28.83
C ALA A 356 7.74 11.49 30.15
N TYR A 357 8.43 10.35 30.22
CA TYR A 357 9.23 9.96 31.38
C TYR A 357 10.28 11.04 31.75
N VAL A 358 11.00 11.53 30.75
CA VAL A 358 12.01 12.61 30.95
C VAL A 358 11.35 13.89 31.45
N ALA A 359 10.23 14.29 30.82
CA ALA A 359 9.51 15.50 31.21
C ALA A 359 8.96 15.42 32.64
N THR A 360 8.37 14.26 33.02
CA THR A 360 7.75 14.08 34.33
C THR A 360 8.79 13.99 35.48
N ASN A 361 9.98 13.46 35.20
CA ASN A 361 11.01 13.22 36.24
C ASN A 361 12.10 14.32 36.24
N ARG A 362 11.83 15.49 35.66
CA ARG A 362 12.80 16.58 35.50
C ARG A 362 13.46 17.02 36.81
N GLU A 363 12.67 17.15 37.88
CA GLU A 363 13.21 17.53 39.20
C GLU A 363 14.26 16.53 39.73
N SER A 364 14.06 15.21 39.49
CA SER A 364 15.05 14.21 39.85
C SER A 364 16.33 14.32 39.04
N PHE A 365 16.24 14.71 37.77
CA PHE A 365 17.40 14.92 36.91
C PHE A 365 18.11 16.22 37.22
N ASP A 366 17.40 17.26 37.66
CA ASP A 366 17.98 18.51 38.09
C ASP A 366 18.86 18.33 39.35
N ARG A 367 18.42 17.51 40.32
CA ARG A 367 19.28 17.12 41.48
C ARG A 367 20.58 16.44 41.05
N GLY A 368 20.55 15.57 40.03
CA GLY A 368 21.75 14.96 39.46
C GLY A 368 22.68 16.01 38.84
N ARG A 369 22.13 17.00 38.16
CA ARG A 369 22.87 18.11 37.58
C ARG A 369 23.48 19.00 38.65
N ASP A 370 22.75 19.28 39.74
CA ASP A 370 23.24 20.05 40.89
C ASP A 370 24.40 19.34 41.59
N ALA A 371 24.32 18.01 41.73
CA ALA A 371 25.42 17.20 42.26
C ALA A 371 26.68 17.26 41.38
N VAL A 372 26.50 17.20 40.04
CA VAL A 372 27.62 17.39 39.08
C VAL A 372 28.22 18.80 39.21
N MET A 373 27.38 19.83 39.28
CA MET A 373 27.84 21.20 39.46
C MET A 373 28.56 21.41 40.81
N ALA A 374 28.08 20.78 41.88
CA ALA A 374 28.77 20.78 43.16
C ALA A 374 30.20 20.20 43.05
N LYS A 375 30.35 19.04 42.37
CA LYS A 375 31.64 18.41 42.11
C LYS A 375 32.56 19.26 41.24
N ILE A 376 32.04 19.94 40.24
CA ILE A 376 32.81 20.87 39.41
C ILE A 376 33.30 22.04 40.27
N ASN A 377 32.44 22.57 41.12
CA ASN A 377 32.81 23.72 42.01
C ASN A 377 33.86 23.36 43.08
N GLU A 378 34.00 22.08 43.45
CA GLU A 378 35.07 21.58 44.33
C GLU A 378 36.45 21.56 43.63
N ASN A 379 36.50 21.60 42.30
CA ASN A 379 37.72 21.52 41.49
C ASN A 379 37.99 22.84 40.76
N ALA A 380 39.00 23.61 41.25
CA ALA A 380 39.33 24.92 40.70
C ALA A 380 39.67 24.88 39.19
N ALA A 381 40.39 23.84 38.71
CA ALA A 381 40.71 23.70 37.29
C ALA A 381 39.48 23.45 36.43
N ALA A 382 38.48 22.69 36.94
CA ALA A 382 37.22 22.46 36.24
C ALA A 382 36.36 23.73 36.18
N VAL A 383 36.34 24.54 37.23
CA VAL A 383 35.67 25.86 37.27
C VAL A 383 36.27 26.81 36.24
N ASP A 384 37.60 26.87 36.15
CA ASP A 384 38.26 27.71 35.17
C ASP A 384 38.05 27.28 33.75
N ALA A 385 38.09 25.97 33.49
CA ALA A 385 37.75 25.39 32.15
C ALA A 385 36.32 25.70 31.70
N LEU A 386 35.34 25.58 32.63
CA LEU A 386 33.94 25.96 32.35
C LEU A 386 33.75 27.44 32.06
N ALA A 387 34.45 28.31 32.81
CA ALA A 387 34.41 29.75 32.59
C ALA A 387 34.96 30.14 31.21
N VAL A 388 36.03 29.49 30.76
CA VAL A 388 36.63 29.70 29.43
C VAL A 388 35.63 29.23 28.33
N THR A 389 35.04 28.04 28.49
CA THR A 389 34.08 27.52 27.54
C THR A 389 32.83 28.40 27.42
N ARG A 390 32.31 28.86 28.54
CA ARG A 390 31.13 29.74 28.59
C ARG A 390 31.42 31.13 27.99
N SER A 391 32.60 31.67 28.20
CA SER A 391 33.06 32.94 27.58
C SER A 391 33.18 32.78 26.05
N ALA A 392 33.73 31.65 25.57
CA ALA A 392 33.85 31.39 24.15
C ALA A 392 32.48 31.23 23.46
N MET A 393 31.51 30.52 24.10
CA MET A 393 30.15 30.39 23.60
C MET A 393 29.40 31.72 23.53
N LEU A 394 29.55 32.59 24.54
CA LEU A 394 28.89 33.90 24.58
C LEU A 394 29.49 34.87 23.57
N SER A 395 30.80 34.83 23.35
CA SER A 395 31.45 35.63 22.32
C SER A 395 31.05 35.20 20.89
N ALA A 396 30.84 33.90 20.68
CA ALA A 396 30.35 33.38 19.42
C ALA A 396 28.87 33.73 19.13
N SER A 397 28.06 33.98 20.19
CA SER A 397 26.64 34.36 20.07
C SER A 397 26.40 35.87 19.96
N GLY A 398 27.46 36.71 19.95
CA GLY A 398 27.34 38.18 19.83
C GLY A 398 26.75 38.91 21.04
N SER A 399 26.61 38.23 22.18
CA SER A 399 26.10 38.83 23.41
C SER A 399 27.26 39.41 24.24
N ASN A 400 27.14 40.67 24.68
CA ASN A 400 28.11 41.32 25.56
C ASN A 400 28.23 40.55 26.89
N VAL A 401 29.41 39.99 27.14
CA VAL A 401 29.74 39.25 28.38
C VAL A 401 30.15 40.24 29.46
N PRO A 402 29.51 40.27 30.64
CA PRO A 402 30.03 41.01 31.78
C PRO A 402 31.38 40.41 32.20
N ASP A 403 32.39 41.26 32.38
CA ASP A 403 33.73 40.86 32.74
C ASP A 403 33.77 40.23 34.15
N LEU A 404 33.76 38.89 34.19
CA LEU A 404 33.76 38.09 35.41
C LEU A 404 35.02 38.31 36.28
N LYS A 405 36.12 38.83 35.71
CA LYS A 405 37.32 39.24 36.49
C LYS A 405 37.03 40.44 37.36
N LYS A 406 36.23 41.41 36.88
CA LYS A 406 35.81 42.58 37.67
C LYS A 406 34.83 42.22 38.79
N ALA A 407 33.97 41.23 38.58
CA ALA A 407 33.05 40.78 39.62
C ALA A 407 33.77 40.02 40.76
N ARG A 408 34.83 39.25 40.47
CA ARG A 408 35.66 38.57 41.48
C ARG A 408 36.52 39.52 42.27
N ALA A 409 37.12 40.56 41.67
CA ALA A 409 37.90 41.57 42.36
C ALA A 409 37.06 42.40 43.37
N LYS A 410 35.77 42.61 43.06
CA LYS A 410 34.83 43.30 43.96
C LYS A 410 34.41 42.44 45.18
N LYS A 411 34.31 41.11 45.02
CA LYS A 411 33.92 40.16 46.08
C LYS A 411 35.12 39.77 46.97
N ALA A 412 36.33 39.98 46.54
CA ALA A 412 37.55 39.78 47.34
C ALA A 412 37.98 41.06 48.14
N ALA A 413 37.27 42.16 47.86
CA ALA A 413 37.52 43.47 48.56
C ALA A 413 36.41 43.82 49.58
N GLU A 414 35.33 42.97 49.62
CA GLU A 414 34.34 42.96 50.70
C GLU A 414 34.62 41.78 51.67
#